data_2e8e417a52772e42ec959b305e5d8b0e
#
_entry.id   2e8e417a52772e42ec959b305e5d8b0e
#
_cell.length_a   1.000
_cell.length_b   1.000
_cell.length_c   1.000
_cell.angle_alpha   90.00
_cell.angle_beta   90.00
_cell.angle_gamma   90.00
#
_symmetry.space_group_name_H-M   'P 1'
#
loop_
_entity.id
_entity.type
_entity.pdbx_description
1 polymer ?
#
loop_
_entity_poly.entity_id
_entity_poly.type
_entity_poly.pdbx_seq_one_letter_code
_entity_poly.pdbx_strand_id
1 'polypeptide(L)'
;MRILIVQTARMGDTLQTSPLIRMVRNKYPDAHITVMVRGMGKIICERHPDVNDILVYNEDDMYLDMRSRDSDRLLKAYQAADGIARELRGRNFDLAYNATHSVSSAMLLRLAGISKVIGADFGAQGEFVLRGDWVNYFFTSVISRDYNDLNLCDISRNFEPDAAPCRELVFDLTDSDRNFAAALWNELGIGENDFVACMQLGASEVNKRWSEERFAELARLLRERRNARILLLGVNEEASLGTRFESIAPGIATHLFGKTSVPQVSAVLERANVLITNDTGTMHLAAAVRCPIVLVSVGHVHYRETGPFGEGHAAIEWRKESLGQSDRKPAEADDRQRISAEQVYTVLDYLMAQPRSGEVVQLPDTDLLGTVDVYVTRTAPDGCLQFYPAIARPLDERDLIRIAYRAMWLRLLAGRPTEEAISEGLRHMLSCFLLPDPAAIADSLQALRTQFEGLATISQRGITASDTLIAMLKGGGSMARARDAVRELTRLDEEARIHSELHPACRPLAKMARFERDNLEGADPLPLAITARGIHAACVARARGVAQVLQQIHALLLSR
;
A
#
# COMPACT_ATOMS: atom_id res chain seq x y z
N MET A 1 -10.75 -27.75 4.84
CA MET A 1 -10.23 -26.88 3.77
C MET A 1 -8.79 -26.52 4.07
N ARG A 2 -7.88 -26.56 3.09
CA ARG A 2 -6.47 -26.18 3.22
C ARG A 2 -6.21 -24.95 2.37
N ILE A 3 -5.75 -23.89 2.99
CA ILE A 3 -5.54 -22.60 2.32
C ILE A 3 -4.06 -22.23 2.39
N LEU A 4 -3.52 -21.79 1.26
CA LEU A 4 -2.17 -21.26 1.16
C LEU A 4 -2.22 -19.74 0.99
N ILE A 5 -1.44 -19.01 1.78
CA ILE A 5 -1.21 -17.57 1.57
C ILE A 5 0.27 -17.40 1.24
N VAL A 6 0.56 -16.73 0.12
CA VAL A 6 1.92 -16.54 -0.38
C VAL A 6 2.32 -15.08 -0.25
N GLN A 7 3.35 -14.81 0.55
CA GLN A 7 3.96 -13.49 0.67
C GLN A 7 5.47 -13.63 0.81
N THR A 8 6.16 -13.71 -0.33
CA THR A 8 7.61 -13.89 -0.39
C THR A 8 8.39 -12.57 -0.60
N ALA A 9 7.77 -11.43 -0.27
CA ALA A 9 8.45 -10.14 -0.28
C ALA A 9 9.20 -9.89 1.06
N ARG A 10 9.34 -8.65 1.48
CA ARG A 10 10.06 -8.28 2.70
C ARG A 10 9.24 -8.54 3.96
N MET A 11 9.87 -8.49 5.14
CA MET A 11 9.22 -8.65 6.45
C MET A 11 8.04 -7.67 6.65
N GLY A 12 8.19 -6.41 6.24
CA GLY A 12 7.13 -5.41 6.32
C GLY A 12 5.90 -5.80 5.48
N ASP A 13 6.11 -6.33 4.27
CA ASP A 13 5.03 -6.80 3.39
C ASP A 13 4.29 -8.01 4.00
N THR A 14 5.04 -8.91 4.68
CA THR A 14 4.45 -10.03 5.41
C THR A 14 3.55 -9.53 6.53
N LEU A 15 4.00 -8.52 7.29
CA LEU A 15 3.19 -7.94 8.36
C LEU A 15 1.96 -7.18 7.80
N GLN A 16 2.10 -6.47 6.68
CA GLN A 16 0.97 -5.83 5.98
C GLN A 16 -0.05 -6.85 5.41
N THR A 17 0.34 -8.12 5.25
CA THR A 17 -0.57 -9.20 4.83
C THR A 17 -1.33 -9.81 6.03
N SER A 18 -0.93 -9.52 7.27
CA SER A 18 -1.55 -10.10 8.47
C SER A 18 -3.07 -9.83 8.59
N PRO A 19 -3.62 -8.66 8.18
CA PRO A 19 -5.07 -8.47 8.15
C PRO A 19 -5.80 -9.41 7.19
N LEU A 20 -5.21 -9.74 6.03
CA LEU A 20 -5.77 -10.72 5.10
C LEU A 20 -5.81 -12.11 5.74
N ILE A 21 -4.74 -12.53 6.44
CA ILE A 21 -4.71 -13.83 7.13
C ILE A 21 -5.86 -13.92 8.13
N ARG A 22 -6.08 -12.88 8.94
CA ARG A 22 -7.19 -12.78 9.89
C ARG A 22 -8.55 -12.85 9.17
N MET A 23 -8.71 -12.16 8.06
CA MET A 23 -9.96 -12.19 7.30
C MET A 23 -10.24 -13.56 6.67
N VAL A 24 -9.21 -14.24 6.18
CA VAL A 24 -9.31 -15.62 5.69
C VAL A 24 -9.75 -16.56 6.83
N ARG A 25 -9.20 -16.41 8.03
CA ARG A 25 -9.63 -17.15 9.22
C ARG A 25 -11.09 -16.86 9.57
N ASN A 26 -11.50 -15.59 9.54
CA ASN A 26 -12.89 -15.20 9.84
C ASN A 26 -13.90 -15.82 8.84
N LYS A 27 -13.50 -15.92 7.57
CA LYS A 27 -14.37 -16.55 6.53
C LYS A 27 -14.35 -18.07 6.59
N TYR A 28 -13.22 -18.65 6.93
CA TYR A 28 -12.99 -20.10 6.96
C TYR A 28 -12.46 -20.55 8.33
N PRO A 29 -13.33 -20.58 9.38
CA PRO A 29 -12.89 -20.79 10.77
C PRO A 29 -12.12 -22.11 10.97
N ASP A 30 -12.53 -23.18 10.27
CA ASP A 30 -11.94 -24.50 10.38
C ASP A 30 -10.85 -24.80 9.34
N ALA A 31 -10.44 -23.81 8.54
CA ALA A 31 -9.42 -24.02 7.53
C ALA A 31 -8.03 -24.20 8.16
N HIS A 32 -7.22 -25.08 7.56
CA HIS A 32 -5.79 -25.15 7.85
C HIS A 32 -5.08 -24.11 6.97
N ILE A 33 -4.63 -23.02 7.58
CA ILE A 33 -3.95 -21.91 6.91
C ILE A 33 -2.44 -22.11 6.99
N THR A 34 -1.83 -22.28 5.82
CA THR A 34 -0.37 -22.31 5.65
C THR A 34 0.07 -20.98 5.03
N VAL A 35 1.13 -20.37 5.56
CA VAL A 35 1.70 -19.15 4.96
C VAL A 35 3.08 -19.46 4.41
N MET A 36 3.31 -19.14 3.14
CA MET A 36 4.62 -19.25 2.49
C MET A 36 5.31 -17.89 2.46
N VAL A 37 6.48 -17.80 3.09
CA VAL A 37 7.23 -16.55 3.30
C VAL A 37 8.72 -16.72 3.04
N ARG A 38 9.44 -15.60 2.91
CA ARG A 38 10.92 -15.60 3.04
C ARG A 38 11.35 -15.76 4.50
N GLY A 39 12.63 -16.07 4.73
CA GLY A 39 13.18 -16.36 6.05
C GLY A 39 12.81 -15.34 7.13
N MET A 40 12.94 -14.04 6.84
CA MET A 40 12.58 -12.98 7.78
C MET A 40 11.06 -12.85 8.02
N GLY A 41 10.22 -13.32 7.10
CA GLY A 41 8.76 -13.37 7.30
C GLY A 41 8.31 -14.46 8.25
N LYS A 42 9.15 -15.49 8.50
CA LYS A 42 8.81 -16.59 9.39
C LYS A 42 8.41 -16.11 10.78
N ILE A 43 9.20 -15.22 11.40
CA ILE A 43 8.92 -14.72 12.74
C ILE A 43 7.60 -13.94 12.82
N ILE A 44 7.19 -13.28 11.74
CA ILE A 44 5.89 -12.59 11.69
C ILE A 44 4.75 -13.61 11.72
N CYS A 45 4.87 -14.69 10.94
CA CYS A 45 3.87 -15.75 10.88
C CYS A 45 3.82 -16.58 12.18
N GLU A 46 4.95 -16.81 12.85
CA GLU A 46 5.01 -17.46 14.18
C GLU A 46 4.28 -16.66 15.26
N ARG A 47 4.13 -15.36 15.07
CA ARG A 47 3.41 -14.44 15.98
C ARG A 47 2.00 -14.13 15.52
N HIS A 48 1.50 -14.81 14.49
CA HIS A 48 0.14 -14.65 14.02
C HIS A 48 -0.75 -15.82 14.50
N PRO A 49 -1.74 -15.59 15.35
CA PRO A 49 -2.50 -16.68 16.02
C PRO A 49 -3.34 -17.52 15.06
N ASP A 50 -3.64 -17.00 13.86
CA ASP A 50 -4.47 -17.69 12.87
C ASP A 50 -3.67 -18.57 11.89
N VAL A 51 -2.34 -18.54 11.95
CA VAL A 51 -1.47 -19.36 11.10
C VAL A 51 -1.28 -20.74 11.73
N ASN A 52 -1.56 -21.79 10.95
CA ASN A 52 -1.39 -23.16 11.40
C ASN A 52 -0.01 -23.73 11.00
N ASP A 53 0.54 -23.30 9.86
CA ASP A 53 1.79 -23.82 9.35
C ASP A 53 2.54 -22.77 8.52
N ILE A 54 3.86 -22.89 8.45
CA ILE A 54 4.72 -21.92 7.78
C ILE A 54 5.66 -22.67 6.84
N LEU A 55 5.69 -22.23 5.58
CA LEU A 55 6.65 -22.65 4.58
C LEU A 55 7.67 -21.53 4.36
N VAL A 56 8.95 -21.84 4.50
CA VAL A 56 10.01 -20.89 4.20
C VAL A 56 10.54 -21.15 2.79
N TYR A 57 10.46 -20.13 1.95
CA TYR A 57 10.94 -20.16 0.58
C TYR A 57 11.98 -19.07 0.34
N ASN A 58 13.23 -19.45 0.27
CA ASN A 58 14.36 -18.54 0.05
C ASN A 58 14.58 -18.30 -1.44
N GLU A 59 13.74 -17.48 -2.03
CA GLU A 59 13.78 -17.13 -3.47
C GLU A 59 15.10 -16.47 -3.89
N ASP A 60 15.73 -15.68 -3.01
CA ASP A 60 16.96 -14.96 -3.33
C ASP A 60 18.15 -15.90 -3.63
N ASP A 61 18.32 -16.95 -2.82
CA ASP A 61 19.38 -17.93 -3.03
C ASP A 61 19.18 -18.65 -4.36
N MET A 62 17.96 -19.06 -4.65
CA MET A 62 17.60 -19.72 -5.89
C MET A 62 17.79 -18.78 -7.09
N TYR A 63 17.42 -17.50 -6.98
CA TYR A 63 17.57 -16.52 -8.05
C TYR A 63 19.05 -16.26 -8.40
N LEU A 64 19.93 -16.20 -7.40
CA LEU A 64 21.38 -16.09 -7.62
C LEU A 64 21.94 -17.32 -8.34
N ASP A 65 21.48 -18.51 -7.95
CA ASP A 65 21.90 -19.75 -8.59
C ASP A 65 21.37 -19.88 -10.03
N MET A 66 20.13 -19.44 -10.30
CA MET A 66 19.55 -19.39 -11.65
C MET A 66 20.27 -18.43 -12.60
N ARG A 67 20.89 -17.37 -12.10
CA ARG A 67 21.68 -16.42 -12.90
C ARG A 67 23.13 -16.87 -13.11
N SER A 68 23.55 -17.94 -12.46
CA SER A 68 24.90 -18.50 -12.64
C SER A 68 25.06 -19.12 -14.01
N ARG A 69 26.28 -19.07 -14.56
CA ARG A 69 26.68 -19.88 -15.73
C ARG A 69 27.18 -21.25 -15.33
N ASP A 70 27.24 -21.56 -14.05
CA ASP A 70 27.67 -22.83 -13.48
C ASP A 70 26.50 -23.81 -13.49
N SER A 71 26.71 -24.95 -14.15
CA SER A 71 25.70 -26.01 -14.33
C SER A 71 25.25 -26.61 -12.99
N ASP A 72 26.14 -26.73 -12.02
CA ASP A 72 25.83 -27.34 -10.73
C ASP A 72 24.93 -26.39 -9.90
N ARG A 73 25.16 -25.07 -9.99
CA ARG A 73 24.32 -24.08 -9.38
C ARG A 73 22.93 -24.01 -10.03
N LEU A 74 22.86 -24.08 -11.36
CA LEU A 74 21.59 -24.16 -12.08
C LEU A 74 20.80 -25.42 -11.71
N LEU A 75 21.48 -26.59 -11.62
CA LEU A 75 20.85 -27.82 -11.18
C LEU A 75 20.33 -27.73 -9.75
N LYS A 76 21.08 -27.10 -8.85
CA LYS A 76 20.67 -26.86 -7.46
C LYS A 76 19.42 -25.98 -7.39
N ALA A 77 19.37 -24.87 -8.15
CA ALA A 77 18.21 -24.00 -8.24
C ALA A 77 16.96 -24.74 -8.75
N TYR A 78 17.14 -25.56 -9.79
CA TYR A 78 16.05 -26.39 -10.32
C TYR A 78 15.54 -27.38 -9.27
N GLN A 79 16.45 -28.11 -8.59
CA GLN A 79 16.09 -29.06 -7.53
C GLN A 79 15.36 -28.41 -6.38
N ALA A 80 15.77 -27.19 -5.97
CA ALA A 80 15.09 -26.41 -4.94
C ALA A 80 13.66 -26.02 -5.36
N ALA A 81 13.49 -25.51 -6.59
CA ALA A 81 12.18 -25.15 -7.13
C ALA A 81 11.24 -26.36 -7.27
N ASP A 82 11.76 -27.49 -7.78
CA ASP A 82 11.00 -28.73 -7.91
C ASP A 82 10.65 -29.34 -6.54
N GLY A 83 11.55 -29.23 -5.55
CA GLY A 83 11.31 -29.66 -4.17
C GLY A 83 10.13 -28.91 -3.55
N ILE A 84 10.12 -27.60 -3.65
CA ILE A 84 9.00 -26.76 -3.14
C ILE A 84 7.70 -27.05 -3.90
N ALA A 85 7.75 -27.17 -5.24
CA ALA A 85 6.56 -27.49 -6.02
C ALA A 85 5.96 -28.85 -5.64
N ARG A 86 6.80 -29.87 -5.39
CA ARG A 86 6.36 -31.18 -4.90
C ARG A 86 5.78 -31.11 -3.50
N GLU A 87 6.40 -30.35 -2.60
CA GLU A 87 5.90 -30.15 -1.25
C GLU A 87 4.52 -29.49 -1.25
N LEU A 88 4.35 -28.39 -2.00
CA LEU A 88 3.06 -27.73 -2.17
C LEU A 88 1.99 -28.65 -2.74
N ARG A 89 2.33 -29.44 -3.75
CA ARG A 89 1.42 -30.43 -4.37
C ARG A 89 1.00 -31.49 -3.37
N GLY A 90 1.92 -32.02 -2.56
CA GLY A 90 1.64 -33.02 -1.54
C GLY A 90 0.72 -32.54 -0.43
N ARG A 91 0.65 -31.23 -0.20
CA ARG A 91 -0.21 -30.61 0.82
C ARG A 91 -1.66 -30.44 0.38
N ASN A 92 -1.99 -30.58 -0.91
CA ASN A 92 -3.35 -30.54 -1.49
C ASN A 92 -4.15 -29.30 -1.06
N PHE A 93 -3.68 -28.12 -1.43
CA PHE A 93 -4.37 -26.88 -1.14
C PHE A 93 -5.62 -26.69 -2.00
N ASP A 94 -6.73 -26.32 -1.36
CA ASP A 94 -8.03 -26.04 -2.01
C ASP A 94 -8.08 -24.63 -2.61
N LEU A 95 -7.32 -23.68 -2.02
CA LEU A 95 -7.31 -22.27 -2.39
C LEU A 95 -5.94 -21.66 -2.06
N ALA A 96 -5.46 -20.76 -2.92
CA ALA A 96 -4.29 -19.94 -2.63
C ALA A 96 -4.60 -18.46 -2.79
N TYR A 97 -4.08 -17.64 -1.86
CA TYR A 97 -3.97 -16.19 -1.98
C TYR A 97 -2.52 -15.84 -2.29
N ASN A 98 -2.25 -15.40 -3.52
CA ASN A 98 -0.92 -14.96 -3.92
C ASN A 98 -0.80 -13.46 -3.74
N ALA A 99 -0.37 -13.04 -2.55
CA ALA A 99 -0.09 -11.66 -2.21
C ALA A 99 1.33 -11.21 -2.64
N THR A 100 2.13 -12.13 -3.19
CA THR A 100 3.42 -11.81 -3.82
C THR A 100 3.19 -11.51 -5.29
N HIS A 101 3.47 -10.32 -5.72
CA HIS A 101 3.22 -9.88 -7.09
C HIS A 101 4.38 -10.26 -8.04
N SER A 102 4.81 -11.54 -8.01
CA SER A 102 5.93 -12.04 -8.81
C SER A 102 5.50 -13.16 -9.77
N VAL A 103 6.15 -13.19 -10.92
CA VAL A 103 5.98 -14.27 -11.91
C VAL A 103 6.41 -15.62 -11.32
N SER A 104 7.47 -15.63 -10.49
CA SER A 104 7.98 -16.85 -9.84
C SER A 104 6.98 -17.48 -8.89
N SER A 105 6.30 -16.68 -8.06
CA SER A 105 5.26 -17.18 -7.14
C SER A 105 4.07 -17.76 -7.90
N ALA A 106 3.61 -17.09 -8.96
CA ALA A 106 2.53 -17.58 -9.81
C ALA A 106 2.90 -18.90 -10.50
N MET A 107 4.11 -19.00 -11.07
CA MET A 107 4.61 -20.22 -11.70
C MET A 107 4.69 -21.38 -10.69
N LEU A 108 5.15 -21.12 -9.48
CA LEU A 108 5.25 -22.12 -8.42
C LEU A 108 3.87 -22.70 -8.06
N LEU A 109 2.85 -21.84 -7.91
CA LEU A 109 1.48 -22.27 -7.64
C LEU A 109 0.91 -23.13 -8.78
N ARG A 110 1.21 -22.75 -10.03
CA ARG A 110 0.81 -23.53 -11.21
C ARG A 110 1.49 -24.90 -11.24
N LEU A 111 2.79 -24.96 -10.98
CA LEU A 111 3.55 -26.22 -10.90
C LEU A 111 3.07 -27.11 -9.75
N ALA A 112 2.63 -26.52 -8.66
CA ALA A 112 2.01 -27.23 -7.54
C ALA A 112 0.62 -27.79 -7.85
N GLY A 113 -0.02 -27.36 -8.95
CA GLY A 113 -1.33 -27.82 -9.38
C GLY A 113 -2.48 -27.23 -8.59
N ILE A 114 -2.30 -26.06 -7.97
CA ILE A 114 -3.36 -25.36 -7.23
C ILE A 114 -4.28 -24.69 -8.25
N SER A 115 -5.55 -25.11 -8.29
CA SER A 115 -6.52 -24.68 -9.30
C SER A 115 -7.28 -23.38 -8.97
N LYS A 116 -7.39 -23.05 -7.70
CA LYS A 116 -8.05 -21.82 -7.24
C LYS A 116 -7.01 -20.88 -6.66
N VAL A 117 -6.72 -19.80 -7.38
CA VAL A 117 -5.80 -18.76 -6.96
C VAL A 117 -6.51 -17.41 -6.99
N ILE A 118 -6.32 -16.60 -5.94
CA ILE A 118 -6.62 -15.18 -5.92
C ILE A 118 -5.26 -14.47 -5.90
N GLY A 119 -4.97 -13.64 -6.89
CA GLY A 119 -3.65 -13.04 -7.06
C GLY A 119 -3.05 -13.31 -8.44
N ALA A 120 -1.73 -13.19 -8.54
CA ALA A 120 -0.99 -13.55 -9.74
C ALA A 120 -0.97 -15.08 -9.94
N ASP A 121 -1.27 -15.53 -11.16
CA ASP A 121 -1.42 -16.94 -11.53
C ASP A 121 -0.97 -17.16 -12.97
N PHE A 122 -0.97 -18.41 -13.41
CA PHE A 122 -0.79 -18.79 -14.81
C PHE A 122 -2.04 -19.50 -15.34
N GLY A 123 -2.53 -19.03 -16.49
CA GLY A 123 -3.61 -19.66 -17.22
C GLY A 123 -3.25 -21.02 -17.81
N ALA A 124 -4.23 -21.68 -18.43
CA ALA A 124 -4.10 -23.04 -18.95
C ALA A 124 -3.07 -23.16 -20.07
N GLN A 125 -2.86 -22.10 -20.85
CA GLN A 125 -1.92 -22.04 -21.96
C GLN A 125 -0.55 -21.42 -21.61
N GLY A 126 -0.33 -21.14 -20.31
CA GLY A 126 0.93 -20.57 -19.81
C GLY A 126 0.99 -19.04 -19.84
N GLU A 127 -0.14 -18.37 -20.08
CA GLU A 127 -0.27 -16.93 -19.96
C GLU A 127 -0.25 -16.48 -18.50
N PHE A 128 0.46 -15.39 -18.20
CA PHE A 128 0.44 -14.78 -16.86
C PHE A 128 -0.86 -14.00 -16.70
N VAL A 129 -1.62 -14.28 -15.65
CA VAL A 129 -2.94 -13.70 -15.42
C VAL A 129 -3.08 -13.18 -13.99
N LEU A 130 -3.96 -12.20 -13.81
CA LEU A 130 -4.31 -11.63 -12.51
C LEU A 130 -5.76 -12.01 -12.17
N ARG A 131 -5.93 -12.73 -11.06
CA ARG A 131 -7.24 -13.19 -10.62
C ARG A 131 -7.76 -12.39 -9.45
N GLY A 132 -8.77 -11.56 -9.72
CA GLY A 132 -9.44 -10.70 -8.76
C GLY A 132 -9.30 -9.21 -9.07
N ASP A 133 -10.40 -8.48 -8.88
CA ASP A 133 -10.48 -7.04 -9.21
C ASP A 133 -9.50 -6.20 -8.37
N TRP A 134 -9.33 -6.52 -7.08
CA TRP A 134 -8.37 -5.85 -6.22
C TRP A 134 -6.91 -6.18 -6.57
N VAL A 135 -6.65 -7.33 -7.17
CA VAL A 135 -5.34 -7.68 -7.73
C VAL A 135 -5.05 -6.82 -8.95
N ASN A 136 -6.03 -6.68 -9.85
CA ASN A 136 -5.94 -5.78 -11.00
C ASN A 136 -5.74 -4.32 -10.55
N TYR A 137 -6.47 -3.87 -9.51
CA TYR A 137 -6.28 -2.55 -8.92
C TYR A 137 -4.84 -2.36 -8.43
N PHE A 138 -4.28 -3.33 -7.70
CA PHE A 138 -2.91 -3.27 -7.21
C PHE A 138 -1.92 -3.06 -8.36
N PHE A 139 -1.98 -3.91 -9.39
CA PHE A 139 -1.05 -3.83 -10.53
C PHE A 139 -1.18 -2.54 -11.35
N THR A 140 -2.33 -1.92 -11.37
CA THR A 140 -2.59 -0.73 -12.19
C THR A 140 -2.46 0.58 -11.43
N SER A 141 -2.99 0.67 -10.24
CA SER A 141 -3.05 1.91 -9.46
C SER A 141 -1.88 2.07 -8.50
N VAL A 142 -1.47 0.98 -7.82
CA VAL A 142 -0.35 1.04 -6.88
C VAL A 142 0.99 1.12 -7.62
N ILE A 143 1.18 0.30 -8.66
CA ILE A 143 2.45 0.32 -9.42
C ILE A 143 2.63 1.64 -10.17
N SER A 144 1.55 2.25 -10.69
CA SER A 144 1.62 3.57 -11.32
C SER A 144 1.72 4.73 -10.34
N ARG A 145 1.24 4.55 -9.10
CA ARG A 145 1.32 5.51 -7.99
C ARG A 145 0.78 6.91 -8.27
N ASP A 146 -0.03 7.07 -9.33
CA ASP A 146 -0.43 8.41 -9.74
C ASP A 146 -1.52 8.99 -8.83
N TYR A 147 -2.54 8.19 -8.47
CA TYR A 147 -3.72 8.67 -7.73
C TYR A 147 -4.22 7.66 -6.68
N ASN A 148 -3.37 6.74 -6.22
CA ASN A 148 -3.77 5.81 -5.18
C ASN A 148 -3.90 6.52 -3.82
N ASP A 149 -5.01 6.29 -3.13
CA ASP A 149 -5.29 6.80 -1.79
C ASP A 149 -5.69 5.66 -0.82
N LEU A 150 -5.36 4.42 -1.16
CA LEU A 150 -5.62 3.24 -0.34
C LEU A 150 -4.31 2.64 0.15
N ASN A 151 -4.27 2.27 1.43
CA ASN A 151 -3.15 1.58 2.02
C ASN A 151 -3.06 0.13 1.52
N LEU A 152 -1.86 -0.43 1.40
CA LEU A 152 -1.66 -1.81 0.93
C LEU A 152 -2.38 -2.84 1.81
N CYS A 153 -2.50 -2.59 3.11
CA CYS A 153 -3.28 -3.45 4.00
C CYS A 153 -4.76 -3.45 3.64
N ASP A 154 -5.32 -2.28 3.27
CA ASP A 154 -6.71 -2.18 2.81
C ASP A 154 -6.92 -2.89 1.47
N ILE A 155 -5.95 -2.79 0.57
CA ILE A 155 -6.00 -3.46 -0.74
C ILE A 155 -5.91 -4.97 -0.55
N SER A 156 -4.92 -5.46 0.20
CA SER A 156 -4.70 -6.91 0.40
C SER A 156 -5.85 -7.59 1.14
N ARG A 157 -6.41 -6.95 2.19
CA ARG A 157 -7.55 -7.51 2.91
C ARG A 157 -8.80 -7.63 2.03
N ASN A 158 -8.95 -6.78 1.04
CA ASN A 158 -10.04 -6.85 0.08
C ASN A 158 -9.87 -7.96 -0.99
N PHE A 159 -8.79 -8.74 -0.97
CA PHE A 159 -8.75 -10.02 -1.70
C PHE A 159 -9.80 -11.00 -1.16
N GLU A 160 -10.31 -10.75 0.06
CA GLU A 160 -11.42 -11.48 0.66
C GLU A 160 -12.51 -10.51 1.16
N PRO A 161 -13.24 -9.84 0.25
CA PRO A 161 -14.13 -8.75 0.60
C PRO A 161 -15.35 -9.17 1.46
N ASP A 162 -15.73 -10.44 1.45
CA ASP A 162 -16.92 -10.95 2.16
C ASP A 162 -16.64 -11.34 3.62
N ALA A 163 -15.36 -11.32 4.05
CA ALA A 163 -15.02 -11.64 5.43
C ALA A 163 -15.25 -10.45 6.38
N ALA A 164 -15.42 -10.71 7.68
CA ALA A 164 -15.44 -9.64 8.68
C ALA A 164 -14.12 -8.86 8.65
N PRO A 165 -14.14 -7.52 8.54
CA PRO A 165 -12.95 -6.73 8.30
C PRO A 165 -11.98 -6.76 9.49
N CYS A 166 -10.69 -6.93 9.21
CA CYS A 166 -9.59 -6.69 10.15
C CYS A 166 -8.99 -5.31 9.86
N ARG A 167 -8.91 -4.45 10.87
CA ARG A 167 -8.44 -3.06 10.75
C ARG A 167 -7.10 -2.81 11.42
N GLU A 168 -6.43 -3.86 11.85
CA GLU A 168 -5.16 -3.80 12.58
C GLU A 168 -4.18 -4.79 11.98
N LEU A 169 -2.89 -4.50 12.11
CA LEU A 169 -1.84 -5.48 11.89
C LEU A 169 -1.86 -6.49 13.05
N VAL A 170 -1.63 -7.75 12.74
CA VAL A 170 -1.68 -8.84 13.73
C VAL A 170 -0.27 -9.35 14.01
N PHE A 171 0.18 -9.14 15.24
CA PHE A 171 1.48 -9.61 15.75
C PHE A 171 1.41 -9.76 17.26
N ASP A 172 1.33 -10.99 17.75
CA ASP A 172 1.16 -11.27 19.16
C ASP A 172 2.51 -11.30 19.89
N LEU A 173 2.57 -10.59 21.01
CA LEU A 173 3.69 -10.63 21.95
C LEU A 173 3.43 -11.65 23.05
N THR A 174 4.46 -12.41 23.40
CA THR A 174 4.43 -13.31 24.55
C THR A 174 4.83 -12.60 25.84
N ASP A 175 4.53 -13.23 26.99
CA ASP A 175 5.00 -12.74 28.30
C ASP A 175 6.53 -12.67 28.36
N SER A 176 7.23 -13.59 27.70
CA SER A 176 8.70 -13.55 27.60
C SER A 176 9.20 -12.29 26.89
N ASP A 177 8.53 -11.85 25.82
CA ASP A 177 8.90 -10.64 25.10
C ASP A 177 8.66 -9.38 25.95
N ARG A 178 7.51 -9.33 26.65
CA ARG A 178 7.18 -8.24 27.58
C ARG A 178 8.11 -8.20 28.80
N ASN A 179 8.49 -9.36 29.33
CA ASN A 179 9.45 -9.46 30.43
C ASN A 179 10.84 -8.97 30.01
N PHE A 180 11.26 -9.24 28.77
CA PHE A 180 12.49 -8.67 28.23
C PHE A 180 12.45 -7.14 28.23
N ALA A 181 11.38 -6.54 27.71
CA ALA A 181 11.24 -5.08 27.68
C ALA A 181 11.20 -4.49 29.11
N ALA A 182 10.52 -5.15 30.05
CA ALA A 182 10.49 -4.73 31.45
C ALA A 182 11.89 -4.78 32.10
N ALA A 183 12.66 -5.85 31.86
CA ALA A 183 14.03 -5.97 32.34
C ALA A 183 14.94 -4.88 31.76
N LEU A 184 14.80 -4.59 30.46
CA LEU A 184 15.54 -3.50 29.79
C LEU A 184 15.20 -2.13 30.40
N TRP A 185 13.92 -1.85 30.71
CA TRP A 185 13.53 -0.61 31.40
C TRP A 185 14.20 -0.47 32.76
N ASN A 186 14.24 -1.55 33.55
CA ASN A 186 14.90 -1.56 34.83
C ASN A 186 16.42 -1.35 34.71
N GLU A 187 17.07 -2.02 33.75
CA GLU A 187 18.50 -1.87 33.46
C GLU A 187 18.87 -0.43 33.09
N LEU A 188 18.02 0.22 32.28
CA LEU A 188 18.23 1.59 31.82
C LEU A 188 17.73 2.66 32.81
N GLY A 189 17.17 2.25 33.96
CA GLY A 189 16.59 3.16 34.95
C GLY A 189 15.44 4.02 34.37
N ILE A 190 14.62 3.44 33.49
CA ILE A 190 13.45 4.10 32.90
C ILE A 190 12.24 3.86 33.82
N GLY A 191 11.71 4.95 34.38
CA GLY A 191 10.52 4.93 35.23
C GLY A 191 9.23 4.88 34.45
N GLU A 192 8.11 4.57 35.12
CA GLU A 192 6.78 4.49 34.49
C GLU A 192 6.30 5.82 33.88
N ASN A 193 6.75 6.94 34.42
CA ASN A 193 6.37 8.28 33.98
C ASN A 193 7.39 8.91 33.00
N ASP A 194 8.47 8.21 32.68
CA ASP A 194 9.45 8.72 31.73
C ASP A 194 8.86 8.70 30.31
N PHE A 195 9.07 9.79 29.58
CA PHE A 195 8.74 9.83 28.16
C PHE A 195 9.82 9.10 27.36
N VAL A 196 9.47 8.00 26.72
CA VAL A 196 10.40 7.18 25.94
C VAL A 196 10.12 7.38 24.44
N ALA A 197 11.10 7.90 23.72
CA ALA A 197 11.07 8.05 22.27
C ALA A 197 12.05 7.06 21.62
N CYS A 198 11.51 6.16 20.81
CA CYS A 198 12.31 5.29 19.96
C CYS A 198 12.60 5.98 18.62
N MET A 199 13.79 5.79 18.08
CA MET A 199 14.22 6.32 16.79
C MET A 199 14.82 5.22 15.93
N GLN A 200 14.32 5.07 14.68
CA GLN A 200 14.87 4.19 13.66
C GLN A 200 15.55 5.02 12.58
N LEU A 201 16.89 5.08 12.61
CA LEU A 201 17.68 5.92 11.72
C LEU A 201 17.80 5.32 10.31
N GLY A 202 17.80 4.01 10.21
CA GLY A 202 17.99 3.27 8.96
C GLY A 202 16.78 3.29 8.04
N ALA A 203 17.01 2.91 6.80
CA ALA A 203 16.03 2.49 5.79
C ALA A 203 16.75 1.67 4.73
N SER A 204 15.98 0.92 3.91
CA SER A 204 16.52 0.06 2.86
C SER A 204 17.40 0.81 1.83
N GLU A 205 17.11 2.08 1.61
CA GLU A 205 17.82 2.96 0.68
C GLU A 205 18.24 4.24 1.36
N VAL A 206 19.45 4.74 1.04
CA VAL A 206 20.00 5.95 1.66
C VAL A 206 19.12 7.19 1.40
N ASN A 207 18.54 7.28 0.21
CA ASN A 207 17.68 8.39 -0.19
C ASN A 207 16.31 8.43 0.50
N LYS A 208 15.95 7.36 1.23
CA LYS A 208 14.76 7.28 2.09
C LYS A 208 15.04 7.57 3.55
N ARG A 209 16.29 7.91 3.89
CA ARG A 209 16.70 8.18 5.29
C ARG A 209 16.66 9.67 5.57
N TRP A 210 15.89 10.08 6.55
CA TRP A 210 16.09 11.39 7.17
C TRP A 210 17.48 11.43 7.80
N SER A 211 18.18 12.56 7.76
CA SER A 211 19.60 12.56 8.08
C SER A 211 19.86 12.31 9.57
N GLU A 212 21.00 11.71 9.88
CA GLU A 212 21.44 11.43 11.25
C GLU A 212 21.62 12.71 12.07
N GLU A 213 21.99 13.82 11.41
CA GLU A 213 22.09 15.16 12.01
C GLU A 213 20.72 15.62 12.52
N ARG A 214 19.69 15.47 11.71
CA ARG A 214 18.31 15.86 12.07
C ARG A 214 17.74 14.99 13.19
N PHE A 215 18.02 13.68 13.17
CA PHE A 215 17.65 12.81 14.28
C PHE A 215 18.36 13.24 15.58
N ALA A 216 19.63 13.61 15.53
CA ALA A 216 20.40 14.07 16.69
C ALA A 216 19.89 15.43 17.21
N GLU A 217 19.53 16.37 16.33
CA GLU A 217 18.88 17.63 16.69
C GLU A 217 17.54 17.37 17.39
N LEU A 218 16.71 16.49 16.84
CA LEU A 218 15.42 16.12 17.44
C LEU A 218 15.60 15.47 18.82
N ALA A 219 16.59 14.61 18.97
CA ALA A 219 16.89 13.97 20.26
C ALA A 219 17.25 15.01 21.34
N ARG A 220 18.01 16.06 20.99
CA ARG A 220 18.28 17.19 21.90
C ARG A 220 17.00 17.92 22.28
N LEU A 221 16.16 18.25 21.33
CA LEU A 221 14.86 18.91 21.60
C LEU A 221 13.97 18.09 22.53
N LEU A 222 13.88 16.78 22.27
CA LEU A 222 13.11 15.86 23.12
C LEU A 222 13.69 15.76 24.54
N ARG A 223 15.01 15.73 24.66
CA ARG A 223 15.69 15.73 25.95
C ARG A 223 15.45 17.02 26.72
N GLU A 224 15.60 18.17 26.06
CA GLU A 224 15.46 19.49 26.66
C GLU A 224 14.01 19.81 27.07
N ARG A 225 13.06 19.54 26.19
CA ARG A 225 11.67 19.99 26.37
C ARG A 225 10.78 18.97 27.08
N ARG A 226 11.11 17.67 27.00
CA ARG A 226 10.29 16.59 27.59
C ARG A 226 11.06 15.69 28.56
N ASN A 227 12.35 15.95 28.81
CA ASN A 227 13.24 15.06 29.55
C ASN A 227 13.18 13.60 29.03
N ALA A 228 13.02 13.43 27.71
CA ALA A 228 12.76 12.14 27.09
C ALA A 228 13.97 11.19 27.22
N ARG A 229 13.68 9.89 27.35
CA ARG A 229 14.64 8.80 27.15
C ARG A 229 14.65 8.43 25.68
N ILE A 230 15.81 8.43 25.04
CA ILE A 230 15.95 8.15 23.62
C ILE A 230 16.57 6.77 23.43
N LEU A 231 15.87 5.90 22.66
CA LEU A 231 16.34 4.58 22.30
C LEU A 231 16.53 4.51 20.78
N LEU A 232 17.76 4.24 20.33
CA LEU A 232 18.06 4.04 18.92
C LEU A 232 17.91 2.58 18.56
N LEU A 233 17.00 2.30 17.62
CA LEU A 233 16.68 0.96 17.13
C LEU A 233 17.38 0.71 15.79
N GLY A 234 17.67 -0.55 15.50
CA GLY A 234 18.22 -0.98 14.22
C GLY A 234 18.91 -2.33 14.29
N VAL A 235 19.28 -2.83 13.12
CA VAL A 235 20.08 -4.04 12.97
C VAL A 235 21.58 -3.72 13.15
N ASN A 236 22.40 -4.76 13.31
CA ASN A 236 23.83 -4.61 13.57
C ASN A 236 24.56 -3.85 12.43
N GLU A 237 24.10 -4.08 11.19
CA GLU A 237 24.61 -3.43 9.98
C GLU A 237 24.37 -1.91 9.95
N GLU A 238 23.43 -1.43 10.75
CA GLU A 238 23.09 -0.01 10.89
C GLU A 238 23.84 0.68 12.05
N ALA A 239 24.69 -0.03 12.81
CA ALA A 239 25.41 0.53 13.97
C ALA A 239 26.29 1.75 13.62
N SER A 240 26.77 1.85 12.38
CA SER A 240 27.52 3.01 11.89
C SER A 240 26.69 4.31 11.90
N LEU A 241 25.37 4.22 11.70
CA LEU A 241 24.46 5.37 11.80
C LEU A 241 24.38 5.86 13.25
N GLY A 242 24.34 4.91 14.20
CA GLY A 242 24.41 5.22 15.63
C GLY A 242 25.74 5.89 16.03
N THR A 243 26.87 5.44 15.48
CA THR A 243 28.16 6.07 15.72
C THR A 243 28.19 7.52 15.23
N ARG A 244 27.61 7.77 14.04
CA ARG A 244 27.49 9.13 13.50
C ARG A 244 26.57 9.99 14.37
N PHE A 245 25.42 9.47 14.76
CA PHE A 245 24.51 10.16 15.70
C PHE A 245 25.23 10.53 17.00
N GLU A 246 25.96 9.59 17.61
CA GLU A 246 26.70 9.78 18.86
C GLU A 246 27.78 10.86 18.74
N SER A 247 28.45 10.97 17.57
CA SER A 247 29.43 12.03 17.31
C SER A 247 28.82 13.45 17.31
N ILE A 248 27.51 13.55 17.01
CA ILE A 248 26.77 14.82 16.95
C ILE A 248 26.11 15.12 18.30
N ALA A 249 25.51 14.12 18.94
CA ALA A 249 24.75 14.23 20.19
C ALA A 249 25.22 13.19 21.22
N PRO A 250 26.43 13.37 21.79
CA PRO A 250 27.04 12.39 22.67
C PRO A 250 26.25 12.20 23.98
N GLY A 251 26.05 10.93 24.37
CA GLY A 251 25.43 10.53 25.64
C GLY A 251 23.92 10.83 25.75
N ILE A 252 23.26 11.23 24.67
CA ILE A 252 21.82 11.56 24.69
C ILE A 252 20.94 10.30 24.55
N ALA A 253 21.42 9.29 23.81
CA ALA A 253 20.62 8.12 23.46
C ALA A 253 21.24 6.80 23.92
N THR A 254 20.39 5.80 24.18
CA THR A 254 20.81 4.42 24.36
C THR A 254 20.73 3.66 23.05
N HIS A 255 21.81 2.98 22.68
CA HIS A 255 21.93 2.26 21.42
C HIS A 255 21.50 0.79 21.58
N LEU A 256 20.47 0.38 20.84
CA LEU A 256 19.94 -0.98 20.79
C LEU A 256 20.22 -1.70 19.47
N PHE A 257 21.14 -1.19 18.65
CA PHE A 257 21.51 -1.82 17.36
C PHE A 257 21.97 -3.26 17.55
N GLY A 258 21.28 -4.21 16.91
CA GLY A 258 21.56 -5.64 16.98
C GLY A 258 21.37 -6.28 18.36
N LYS A 259 20.81 -5.57 19.35
CA LYS A 259 20.62 -6.06 20.73
C LYS A 259 19.22 -6.64 20.97
N THR A 260 18.33 -6.59 19.99
CA THR A 260 16.95 -7.04 20.10
C THR A 260 16.57 -7.93 18.93
N SER A 261 15.85 -9.00 19.20
CA SER A 261 15.13 -9.74 18.16
C SER A 261 13.86 -8.98 17.73
N VAL A 262 13.21 -9.41 16.65
CA VAL A 262 11.97 -8.79 16.17
C VAL A 262 10.86 -8.76 17.25
N PRO A 263 10.55 -9.84 17.98
CA PRO A 263 9.58 -9.77 19.07
C PRO A 263 10.02 -8.86 20.23
N GLN A 264 11.32 -8.86 20.56
CA GLN A 264 11.85 -8.01 21.62
C GLN A 264 11.76 -6.52 21.28
N VAL A 265 12.13 -6.12 20.06
CA VAL A 265 11.97 -4.71 19.65
C VAL A 265 10.50 -4.32 19.60
N SER A 266 9.59 -5.23 19.22
CA SER A 266 8.15 -4.97 19.27
C SER A 266 7.65 -4.76 20.69
N ALA A 267 8.14 -5.52 21.69
CA ALA A 267 7.80 -5.31 23.09
C ALA A 267 8.39 -4.01 23.66
N VAL A 268 9.57 -3.59 23.21
CA VAL A 268 10.12 -2.26 23.50
C VAL A 268 9.22 -1.16 22.95
N LEU A 269 8.75 -1.31 21.71
CA LEU A 269 7.84 -0.37 21.06
C LEU A 269 6.46 -0.33 21.74
N GLU A 270 5.92 -1.46 22.21
CA GLU A 270 4.65 -1.51 22.96
C GLU A 270 4.69 -0.61 24.20
N ARG A 271 5.86 -0.46 24.84
CA ARG A 271 6.05 0.37 26.03
C ARG A 271 6.48 1.80 25.73
N ALA A 272 6.97 2.08 24.54
CA ALA A 272 7.42 3.41 24.15
C ALA A 272 6.24 4.37 23.92
N ASN A 273 6.46 5.66 24.15
CA ASN A 273 5.45 6.70 23.89
C ASN A 273 5.33 6.99 22.39
N VAL A 274 6.43 6.89 21.65
CA VAL A 274 6.45 7.20 20.22
C VAL A 274 7.64 6.55 19.51
N LEU A 275 7.44 6.19 18.25
CA LEU A 275 8.51 5.86 17.31
C LEU A 275 8.63 6.99 16.28
N ILE A 276 9.83 7.56 16.12
CA ILE A 276 10.19 8.42 15.01
C ILE A 276 11.00 7.58 14.01
N THR A 277 10.56 7.53 12.76
CA THR A 277 11.11 6.56 11.81
C THR A 277 11.05 7.02 10.36
N ASN A 278 11.92 6.44 9.55
CA ASN A 278 11.79 6.37 8.11
C ASN A 278 10.82 5.24 7.71
N ASP A 279 10.54 5.07 6.40
CA ASP A 279 9.75 3.95 5.86
C ASP A 279 10.54 2.62 5.99
N THR A 280 10.23 1.85 7.04
CA THR A 280 10.96 0.62 7.43
C THR A 280 10.05 -0.46 7.98
N GLY A 281 10.57 -1.70 8.06
CA GLY A 281 9.86 -2.80 8.73
C GLY A 281 9.53 -2.52 10.20
N THR A 282 10.39 -1.79 10.92
CA THR A 282 10.18 -1.38 12.32
C THR A 282 8.93 -0.49 12.49
N MET A 283 8.62 0.34 11.49
CA MET A 283 7.39 1.14 11.48
C MET A 283 6.14 0.24 11.53
N HIS A 284 6.10 -0.82 10.73
CA HIS A 284 4.97 -1.75 10.74
C HIS A 284 4.88 -2.53 12.04
N LEU A 285 6.02 -2.90 12.67
CA LEU A 285 6.03 -3.51 14.00
C LEU A 285 5.44 -2.57 15.06
N ALA A 286 5.83 -1.29 15.04
CA ALA A 286 5.28 -0.27 15.93
C ALA A 286 3.76 -0.11 15.74
N ALA A 287 3.30 -0.09 14.49
CA ALA A 287 1.87 -0.04 14.18
C ALA A 287 1.13 -1.28 14.73
N ALA A 288 1.70 -2.48 14.59
CA ALA A 288 1.12 -3.73 15.08
C ALA A 288 0.95 -3.76 16.60
N VAL A 289 1.89 -3.15 17.35
CA VAL A 289 1.80 -3.03 18.81
C VAL A 289 1.20 -1.70 19.28
N ARG A 290 0.59 -0.94 18.36
CA ARG A 290 -0.11 0.32 18.62
C ARG A 290 0.76 1.42 19.24
N CYS A 291 2.07 1.39 19.00
CA CYS A 291 2.95 2.50 19.34
C CYS A 291 2.65 3.69 18.41
N PRO A 292 2.44 4.91 18.92
CA PRO A 292 2.32 6.09 18.08
C PRO A 292 3.57 6.28 17.20
N ILE A 293 3.37 6.71 15.94
CA ILE A 293 4.44 6.83 14.97
C ILE A 293 4.45 8.22 14.38
N VAL A 294 5.63 8.81 14.27
CA VAL A 294 5.91 9.94 13.39
C VAL A 294 6.79 9.43 12.25
N LEU A 295 6.19 9.21 11.09
CA LEU A 295 6.89 8.85 9.86
C LEU A 295 7.45 10.10 9.20
N VAL A 296 8.77 10.20 9.09
CA VAL A 296 9.44 11.24 8.31
C VAL A 296 9.60 10.72 6.88
N SER A 297 8.72 11.18 6.00
CA SER A 297 8.64 10.72 4.61
C SER A 297 9.59 11.55 3.74
N VAL A 298 10.74 10.98 3.42
CA VAL A 298 11.73 11.59 2.52
C VAL A 298 11.92 10.75 1.25
N GLY A 299 12.35 11.40 0.19
CA GLY A 299 12.59 10.75 -1.09
C GLY A 299 11.32 10.30 -1.79
N HIS A 300 11.30 9.07 -2.27
CA HIS A 300 10.19 8.48 -3.03
C HIS A 300 9.25 7.60 -2.18
N VAL A 301 9.15 7.88 -0.89
CA VAL A 301 8.22 7.18 0.01
C VAL A 301 6.76 7.56 -0.33
N HIS A 302 5.91 6.56 -0.40
CA HIS A 302 4.47 6.73 -0.62
C HIS A 302 3.71 6.34 0.66
N TYR A 303 3.69 7.24 1.62
CA TYR A 303 3.12 6.97 2.95
C TYR A 303 1.64 6.55 2.92
N ARG A 304 0.85 6.97 1.92
CA ARG A 304 -0.55 6.51 1.78
C ARG A 304 -0.63 5.02 1.50
N GLU A 305 0.31 4.48 0.74
CA GLU A 305 0.39 3.07 0.37
C GLU A 305 1.05 2.21 1.44
N THR A 306 2.25 2.61 1.85
CA THR A 306 3.13 1.83 2.73
C THR A 306 3.30 2.42 4.12
N GLY A 307 2.66 3.55 4.44
CA GLY A 307 2.75 4.17 5.76
C GLY A 307 2.11 3.33 6.87
N PRO A 308 2.21 3.80 8.11
CA PRO A 308 1.76 3.04 9.28
C PRO A 308 0.25 2.75 9.19
N PHE A 309 -0.12 1.48 9.36
CA PHE A 309 -1.50 1.02 9.31
C PHE A 309 -2.11 1.00 10.70
N GLY A 310 -3.18 1.76 10.90
CA GLY A 310 -3.85 1.95 12.17
C GLY A 310 -4.11 3.44 12.46
N GLU A 311 -4.81 3.72 13.53
CA GLU A 311 -5.15 5.09 13.94
C GLU A 311 -4.09 5.68 14.88
N GLY A 312 -3.96 7.00 14.88
CA GLY A 312 -3.10 7.72 15.83
C GLY A 312 -1.62 7.73 15.43
N HIS A 313 -1.33 7.71 14.14
CA HIS A 313 0.00 7.93 13.58
C HIS A 313 0.04 9.24 12.80
N ALA A 314 1.23 9.79 12.61
CA ALA A 314 1.47 10.96 11.78
C ALA A 314 2.49 10.66 10.68
N ALA A 315 2.33 11.29 9.53
CA ALA A 315 3.33 11.37 8.47
C ALA A 315 3.63 12.82 8.16
N ILE A 316 4.91 13.17 8.04
CA ILE A 316 5.37 14.49 7.62
C ILE A 316 6.18 14.34 6.34
N GLU A 317 5.86 15.13 5.32
CA GLU A 317 6.62 15.20 4.07
C GLU A 317 6.92 16.65 3.68
N TRP A 318 7.96 16.85 2.90
CA TRP A 318 8.24 18.15 2.29
C TRP A 318 7.16 18.48 1.27
N ARG A 319 6.59 19.70 1.35
CA ARG A 319 5.55 20.14 0.41
C ARG A 319 6.15 20.26 -0.99
N LYS A 320 5.71 19.40 -1.89
CA LYS A 320 6.08 19.46 -3.29
C LYS A 320 5.23 20.53 -3.96
N GLU A 321 5.87 21.58 -4.47
CA GLU A 321 5.17 22.54 -5.30
C GLU A 321 4.53 21.81 -6.50
N SER A 322 3.32 22.23 -6.87
CA SER A 322 2.43 21.58 -7.86
C SER A 322 2.96 21.69 -9.30
N LEU A 323 4.21 21.42 -9.54
CA LEU A 323 4.81 21.43 -10.86
C LEU A 323 4.99 19.99 -11.35
N GLY A 324 4.03 19.46 -12.09
CA GLY A 324 4.12 18.47 -13.17
C GLY A 324 5.28 17.46 -13.25
N GLN A 325 6.03 17.26 -12.19
CA GLN A 325 7.14 16.32 -12.14
C GLN A 325 6.65 14.98 -11.62
N SER A 326 6.87 13.93 -12.42
CA SER A 326 6.62 12.56 -12.00
C SER A 326 7.34 12.28 -10.67
N ASP A 327 6.66 11.65 -9.72
CA ASP A 327 7.13 11.29 -8.38
C ASP A 327 8.36 10.34 -8.35
N ARG A 328 9.05 10.17 -9.46
CA ARG A 328 10.09 9.15 -9.68
C ARG A 328 11.52 9.66 -9.67
N LYS A 329 11.78 10.93 -9.42
CA LYS A 329 13.19 11.36 -9.27
C LYS A 329 13.72 10.83 -7.94
N PRO A 330 14.91 10.21 -7.92
CA PRO A 330 15.62 9.93 -6.67
C PRO A 330 15.75 11.22 -5.87
N ALA A 331 15.54 11.12 -4.54
CA ALA A 331 15.78 12.26 -3.68
C ALA A 331 17.21 12.78 -3.89
N GLU A 332 17.37 14.07 -4.11
CA GLU A 332 18.67 14.71 -4.07
C GLU A 332 19.21 14.63 -2.63
N ALA A 333 20.53 14.70 -2.46
CA ALA A 333 21.14 14.61 -1.13
C ALA A 333 20.53 15.63 -0.14
N ASP A 334 20.08 16.76 -0.66
CA ASP A 334 19.43 17.85 0.09
C ASP A 334 18.03 17.50 0.63
N ASP A 335 17.29 16.58 -0.03
CA ASP A 335 15.94 16.21 0.40
C ASP A 335 15.91 15.55 1.78
N ARG A 336 17.01 14.89 2.16
CA ARG A 336 17.18 14.26 3.47
C ARG A 336 17.23 15.24 4.65
N GLN A 337 17.48 16.51 4.39
CA GLN A 337 17.63 17.56 5.39
C GLN A 337 16.56 18.65 5.35
N ARG A 338 15.67 18.62 4.36
CA ARG A 338 14.64 19.66 4.17
C ARG A 338 13.65 19.76 5.32
N ILE A 339 13.26 18.62 5.89
CA ILE A 339 12.40 18.57 7.07
C ILE A 339 13.26 18.83 8.31
N SER A 340 12.98 19.89 9.05
CA SER A 340 13.75 20.24 10.23
C SER A 340 13.34 19.43 11.47
N ALA A 341 14.24 19.34 12.45
CA ALA A 341 13.95 18.70 13.74
C ALA A 341 12.81 19.41 14.51
N GLU A 342 12.73 20.73 14.42
CA GLU A 342 11.66 21.53 15.04
C GLU A 342 10.29 21.21 14.41
N GLN A 343 10.22 21.03 13.09
CA GLN A 343 8.97 20.61 12.42
C GLN A 343 8.52 19.24 12.91
N VAL A 344 9.46 18.26 12.98
CA VAL A 344 9.13 16.91 13.48
C VAL A 344 8.75 16.94 14.95
N TYR A 345 9.44 17.75 15.78
CA TYR A 345 9.06 17.92 17.19
C TYR A 345 7.62 18.48 17.32
N THR A 346 7.28 19.51 16.54
CA THR A 346 5.95 20.12 16.55
C THR A 346 4.87 19.11 16.17
N VAL A 347 5.12 18.27 15.14
CA VAL A 347 4.20 17.20 14.74
C VAL A 347 4.08 16.13 15.82
N LEU A 348 5.17 15.78 16.48
CA LEU A 348 5.18 14.84 17.61
C LEU A 348 4.35 15.40 18.77
N ASP A 349 4.57 16.66 19.14
CA ASP A 349 3.85 17.32 20.23
C ASP A 349 2.35 17.38 19.97
N TYR A 350 1.98 17.74 18.75
CA TYR A 350 0.61 17.68 18.25
C TYR A 350 0.03 16.25 18.34
N LEU A 351 0.75 15.24 17.84
CA LEU A 351 0.27 13.86 17.85
C LEU A 351 0.01 13.36 19.28
N MET A 352 0.88 13.72 20.23
CA MET A 352 0.72 13.33 21.64
C MET A 352 -0.46 14.02 22.34
N ALA A 353 -0.86 15.19 21.85
CA ALA A 353 -2.01 15.94 22.40
C ALA A 353 -3.35 15.49 21.77
N GLN A 354 -3.35 14.73 20.67
CA GLN A 354 -4.55 14.34 19.98
C GLN A 354 -5.15 13.04 20.52
N PRO A 355 -6.49 12.90 20.51
CA PRO A 355 -7.10 11.57 20.66
C PRO A 355 -6.68 10.67 19.49
N ARG A 356 -6.51 9.38 19.74
CA ARG A 356 -6.10 8.41 18.71
C ARG A 356 -7.15 8.19 17.63
N SER A 357 -8.41 8.42 17.94
CA SER A 357 -9.57 8.26 17.03
C SER A 357 -10.45 9.50 17.06
N GLY A 358 -11.38 9.60 16.11
CA GLY A 358 -12.29 10.73 16.00
C GLY A 358 -11.82 11.79 15.02
N GLU A 359 -12.39 13.00 15.12
CA GLU A 359 -12.08 14.11 14.21
C GLU A 359 -10.63 14.58 14.36
N VAL A 360 -10.09 15.04 13.23
CA VAL A 360 -8.74 15.61 13.18
C VAL A 360 -8.81 17.07 13.62
N VAL A 361 -8.17 17.39 14.73
CA VAL A 361 -7.99 18.79 15.14
C VAL A 361 -6.84 19.38 14.32
N GLN A 362 -7.10 20.44 13.58
CA GLN A 362 -6.11 21.04 12.70
C GLN A 362 -4.95 21.66 13.49
N LEU A 363 -3.73 21.43 12.99
CA LEU A 363 -2.56 22.20 13.41
C LEU A 363 -2.68 23.63 12.89
N PRO A 364 -2.33 24.65 13.69
CA PRO A 364 -2.23 26.01 13.17
C PRO A 364 -1.20 26.08 12.04
N ASP A 365 -1.55 26.71 10.92
CA ASP A 365 -0.58 27.04 9.88
C ASP A 365 0.35 28.12 10.39
N THR A 366 1.64 27.80 10.45
CA THR A 366 2.68 28.68 10.95
C THR A 366 3.83 28.74 9.95
N ASP A 367 4.64 29.81 10.00
CA ASP A 367 5.83 29.92 9.15
C ASP A 367 6.75 28.70 9.27
N LEU A 368 6.79 28.08 10.48
CA LEU A 368 7.58 26.88 10.72
C LEU A 368 7.09 25.69 9.87
N LEU A 369 5.77 25.53 9.71
CA LEU A 369 5.14 24.40 9.03
C LEU A 369 4.81 24.71 7.57
N GLY A 370 5.00 25.92 7.09
CA GLY A 370 4.63 26.36 5.73
C GLY A 370 5.32 25.58 4.59
N THR A 371 6.40 24.87 4.89
CA THR A 371 7.17 24.09 3.89
C THR A 371 6.92 22.58 3.94
N VAL A 372 6.06 22.12 4.84
CA VAL A 372 5.75 20.69 5.01
C VAL A 372 4.25 20.44 4.95
N ASP A 373 3.90 19.24 4.52
CA ASP A 373 2.56 18.68 4.68
C ASP A 373 2.58 17.66 5.81
N VAL A 374 1.57 17.72 6.67
CA VAL A 374 1.41 16.81 7.81
C VAL A 374 0.08 16.09 7.68
N TYR A 375 0.11 14.79 7.88
CA TYR A 375 -1.06 13.93 7.81
C TYR A 375 -1.19 13.10 9.08
N VAL A 376 -2.42 12.83 9.50
CA VAL A 376 -2.72 11.91 10.60
C VAL A 376 -3.62 10.78 10.13
N THR A 377 -3.40 9.60 10.69
CA THR A 377 -4.15 8.41 10.31
C THR A 377 -5.42 8.26 11.15
N ARG A 378 -6.54 8.03 10.46
CA ARG A 378 -7.84 7.67 11.05
C ARG A 378 -8.52 6.64 10.17
N THR A 379 -9.43 5.86 10.74
CA THR A 379 -10.36 5.04 9.95
C THR A 379 -11.44 5.96 9.37
N ALA A 380 -11.55 5.97 8.06
CA ALA A 380 -12.60 6.75 7.39
C ALA A 380 -13.98 6.08 7.55
N PRO A 381 -15.08 6.80 7.33
CA PRO A 381 -16.43 6.22 7.34
C PRO A 381 -16.60 5.04 6.39
N ASP A 382 -15.84 4.99 5.29
CA ASP A 382 -15.78 3.85 4.36
C ASP A 382 -15.11 2.59 4.93
N GLY A 383 -14.53 2.68 6.13
CA GLY A 383 -13.91 1.57 6.84
C GLY A 383 -12.45 1.29 6.45
N CYS A 384 -11.86 2.10 5.57
CA CYS A 384 -10.45 2.01 5.20
C CYS A 384 -9.63 3.09 5.92
N LEU A 385 -8.32 2.84 6.06
CA LEU A 385 -7.40 3.82 6.60
C LEU A 385 -7.35 5.06 5.70
N GLN A 386 -7.30 6.23 6.32
CA GLN A 386 -7.16 7.50 5.63
C GLN A 386 -6.08 8.36 6.29
N PHE A 387 -5.26 9.00 5.47
CA PHE A 387 -4.31 10.03 5.86
C PHE A 387 -4.97 11.40 5.67
N TYR A 388 -5.49 11.96 6.76
CA TYR A 388 -6.15 13.27 6.75
C TYR A 388 -5.11 14.38 6.90
N PRO A 389 -5.16 15.45 6.10
CA PRO A 389 -4.32 16.62 6.31
C PRO A 389 -4.51 17.18 7.72
N ALA A 390 -3.43 17.31 8.48
CA ALA A 390 -3.43 17.94 9.80
C ALA A 390 -3.18 19.45 9.73
N ILE A 391 -2.60 19.94 8.62
CA ILE A 391 -2.48 21.36 8.31
C ILE A 391 -3.44 21.65 7.17
N ALA A 392 -4.30 22.65 7.33
CA ALA A 392 -5.19 23.09 6.27
C ALA A 392 -4.36 23.67 5.10
N ARG A 393 -4.49 23.08 3.94
CA ARG A 393 -3.83 23.51 2.72
C ARG A 393 -4.83 23.68 1.59
N PRO A 394 -4.50 24.47 0.55
CA PRO A 394 -5.39 24.57 -0.61
C PRO A 394 -5.68 23.20 -1.23
N LEU A 395 -6.94 22.96 -1.58
CA LEU A 395 -7.37 21.79 -2.33
C LEU A 395 -6.93 21.94 -3.78
N ASP A 396 -6.11 21.02 -4.26
CA ASP A 396 -5.61 21.01 -5.63
C ASP A 396 -6.31 19.97 -6.53
N GLU A 397 -6.05 20.02 -7.84
CA GLU A 397 -6.62 19.09 -8.81
C GLU A 397 -6.24 17.64 -8.53
N ARG A 398 -5.01 17.40 -8.07
CA ARG A 398 -4.51 16.05 -7.75
C ARG A 398 -5.26 15.45 -6.56
N ASP A 399 -5.58 16.27 -5.56
CA ASP A 399 -6.42 15.85 -4.43
C ASP A 399 -7.82 15.49 -4.89
N LEU A 400 -8.43 16.32 -5.74
CA LEU A 400 -9.75 16.06 -6.29
C LEU A 400 -9.81 14.71 -7.02
N ILE A 401 -8.83 14.45 -7.88
CA ILE A 401 -8.73 13.18 -8.63
C ILE A 401 -8.56 12.01 -7.66
N ARG A 402 -7.65 12.11 -6.68
CA ARG A 402 -7.36 11.05 -5.71
C ARG A 402 -8.59 10.72 -4.87
N ILE A 403 -9.26 11.73 -4.33
CA ILE A 403 -10.49 11.58 -3.54
C ILE A 403 -11.60 10.93 -4.39
N ALA A 404 -11.74 11.37 -5.64
CA ALA A 404 -12.73 10.81 -6.54
C ALA A 404 -12.44 9.36 -6.91
N TYR A 405 -11.19 9.01 -7.15
CA TYR A 405 -10.78 7.61 -7.39
C TYR A 405 -11.05 6.72 -6.18
N ARG A 406 -10.66 7.14 -4.97
CA ARG A 406 -10.93 6.37 -3.75
C ARG A 406 -12.40 6.01 -3.63
N ALA A 407 -13.28 7.02 -3.71
CA ALA A 407 -14.73 6.81 -3.58
C ALA A 407 -15.28 5.89 -4.68
N MET A 408 -14.84 6.07 -5.93
CA MET A 408 -15.25 5.24 -7.05
C MET A 408 -14.78 3.78 -6.88
N TRP A 409 -13.51 3.55 -6.51
CA TRP A 409 -12.99 2.20 -6.35
C TRP A 409 -13.68 1.44 -5.21
N LEU A 410 -13.88 2.08 -4.07
CA LEU A 410 -14.57 1.47 -2.94
C LEU A 410 -16.02 1.12 -3.29
N ARG A 411 -16.69 1.98 -4.07
CA ARG A 411 -18.06 1.73 -4.56
C ARG A 411 -18.13 0.53 -5.51
N LEU A 412 -17.19 0.42 -6.44
CA LEU A 412 -17.22 -0.61 -7.48
C LEU A 412 -16.59 -1.93 -7.07
N LEU A 413 -15.50 -1.90 -6.29
CA LEU A 413 -14.73 -3.10 -5.97
C LEU A 413 -15.04 -3.67 -4.59
N ALA A 414 -15.21 -2.83 -3.57
CA ALA A 414 -15.42 -3.32 -2.21
C ALA A 414 -16.88 -3.70 -1.94
N GLY A 415 -17.84 -3.07 -2.62
CA GLY A 415 -19.27 -3.36 -2.47
C GLY A 415 -19.85 -3.17 -1.06
N ARG A 416 -19.04 -2.63 -0.10
CA ARG A 416 -19.38 -2.56 1.32
C ARG A 416 -19.71 -1.18 1.85
N PRO A 417 -18.99 -0.09 1.48
CA PRO A 417 -19.38 1.21 1.99
C PRO A 417 -20.72 1.60 1.39
N THR A 418 -21.63 2.02 2.25
CA THR A 418 -22.90 2.60 1.81
C THR A 418 -22.63 3.95 1.13
N GLU A 419 -23.55 4.40 0.28
CA GLU A 419 -23.46 5.75 -0.32
C GLU A 419 -23.39 6.85 0.74
N GLU A 420 -24.00 6.63 1.88
CA GLU A 420 -23.95 7.53 3.04
C GLU A 420 -22.53 7.59 3.62
N ALA A 421 -21.88 6.45 3.85
CA ALA A 421 -20.50 6.37 4.34
C ALA A 421 -19.49 7.03 3.37
N ILE A 422 -19.66 6.81 2.06
CA ILE A 422 -18.83 7.48 1.04
C ILE A 422 -19.06 9.00 1.08
N SER A 423 -20.30 9.46 1.15
CA SER A 423 -20.64 10.88 1.19
C SER A 423 -20.15 11.55 2.48
N GLU A 424 -20.19 10.84 3.61
CA GLU A 424 -19.64 11.32 4.88
C GLU A 424 -18.12 11.40 4.81
N GLY A 425 -17.45 10.39 4.27
CA GLY A 425 -16.00 10.38 4.04
C GLY A 425 -15.56 11.54 3.14
N LEU A 426 -16.29 11.83 2.06
CA LEU A 426 -16.03 12.97 1.20
C LEU A 426 -16.18 14.30 1.96
N ARG A 427 -17.25 14.50 2.74
CA ARG A 427 -17.43 15.71 3.55
C ARG A 427 -16.30 15.90 4.56
N HIS A 428 -15.93 14.84 5.26
CA HIS A 428 -14.84 14.88 6.24
C HIS A 428 -13.50 15.19 5.57
N MET A 429 -13.16 14.51 4.47
CA MET A 429 -11.92 14.80 3.76
C MET A 429 -11.87 16.25 3.25
N LEU A 430 -12.93 16.73 2.62
CA LEU A 430 -12.97 18.10 2.10
C LEU A 430 -12.88 19.14 3.24
N SER A 431 -13.35 18.84 4.46
CA SER A 431 -13.25 19.76 5.60
C SER A 431 -11.82 20.03 6.07
N CYS A 432 -10.88 19.17 5.70
CA CYS A 432 -9.46 19.31 6.03
C CYS A 432 -8.71 20.25 5.09
N PHE A 433 -9.35 20.79 4.05
CA PHE A 433 -8.71 21.67 3.08
C PHE A 433 -9.23 23.11 3.17
N LEU A 434 -8.34 24.06 2.82
CA LEU A 434 -8.74 25.41 2.48
C LEU A 434 -9.39 25.36 1.08
N LEU A 435 -10.61 25.87 1.00
CA LEU A 435 -11.33 25.87 -0.27
C LEU A 435 -10.80 27.00 -1.15
N PRO A 436 -10.41 26.70 -2.41
CA PRO A 436 -10.06 27.73 -3.38
C PRO A 436 -11.32 28.51 -3.82
N ASP A 437 -11.12 29.53 -4.63
CA ASP A 437 -12.22 30.26 -5.26
C ASP A 437 -13.25 29.31 -5.87
N PRO A 438 -14.54 29.39 -5.51
CA PRO A 438 -15.59 28.51 -6.02
C PRO A 438 -15.68 28.45 -7.55
N ALA A 439 -15.41 29.54 -8.24
CA ALA A 439 -15.44 29.58 -9.71
C ALA A 439 -14.27 28.77 -10.31
N ALA A 440 -13.05 28.96 -9.80
CA ALA A 440 -11.87 28.25 -10.28
C ALA A 440 -11.98 26.73 -10.05
N ILE A 441 -12.52 26.30 -8.90
CA ILE A 441 -12.70 24.86 -8.62
C ILE A 441 -13.82 24.24 -9.48
N ALA A 442 -14.88 25.01 -9.77
CA ALA A 442 -15.96 24.55 -10.66
C ALA A 442 -15.45 24.28 -12.07
N ASP A 443 -14.60 25.17 -12.62
CA ASP A 443 -13.98 25.00 -13.92
C ASP A 443 -13.05 23.77 -13.97
N SER A 444 -12.21 23.58 -12.94
CA SER A 444 -11.35 22.40 -12.82
C SER A 444 -12.15 21.10 -12.75
N LEU A 445 -13.20 21.05 -11.93
CA LEU A 445 -14.08 19.89 -11.82
C LEU A 445 -14.79 19.58 -13.15
N GLN A 446 -15.26 20.61 -13.86
CA GLN A 446 -15.90 20.44 -15.17
C GLN A 446 -14.91 19.93 -16.22
N ALA A 447 -13.69 20.46 -16.24
CA ALA A 447 -12.63 20.00 -17.14
C ALA A 447 -12.28 18.53 -16.88
N LEU A 448 -12.09 18.13 -15.62
CA LEU A 448 -11.83 16.74 -15.25
C LEU A 448 -12.99 15.81 -15.65
N ARG A 449 -14.23 16.20 -15.39
CA ARG A 449 -15.40 15.40 -15.81
C ARG A 449 -15.42 15.18 -17.32
N THR A 450 -15.12 16.21 -18.11
CA THR A 450 -15.04 16.10 -19.57
C THR A 450 -13.98 15.09 -20.02
N GLN A 451 -12.83 15.03 -19.36
CA GLN A 451 -11.78 14.06 -19.66
C GLN A 451 -12.27 12.62 -19.42
N PHE A 452 -12.92 12.35 -18.27
CA PHE A 452 -13.46 11.02 -17.97
C PHE A 452 -14.62 10.61 -18.88
N GLU A 453 -15.51 11.54 -19.24
CA GLU A 453 -16.57 11.28 -20.23
C GLU A 453 -16.01 10.99 -21.64
N GLY A 454 -14.89 11.62 -22.01
CA GLY A 454 -14.14 11.29 -23.22
C GLY A 454 -13.68 9.84 -23.25
N LEU A 455 -13.04 9.37 -22.17
CA LEU A 455 -12.62 7.97 -22.03
C LEU A 455 -13.83 7.00 -22.04
N ALA A 456 -14.92 7.38 -21.35
CA ALA A 456 -16.15 6.59 -21.36
C ALA A 456 -16.75 6.47 -22.78
N THR A 457 -16.71 7.53 -23.56
CA THR A 457 -17.19 7.55 -24.95
C THR A 457 -16.38 6.62 -25.85
N ILE A 458 -15.05 6.66 -25.76
CA ILE A 458 -14.16 5.74 -26.48
C ILE A 458 -14.48 4.29 -26.11
N SER A 459 -14.59 3.99 -24.83
CA SER A 459 -14.90 2.64 -24.34
C SER A 459 -16.32 2.19 -24.72
N GLN A 460 -17.30 3.09 -24.81
CA GLN A 460 -18.67 2.78 -25.27
C GLN A 460 -18.67 2.34 -26.75
N ARG A 461 -17.83 2.94 -27.59
CA ARG A 461 -17.62 2.48 -28.97
C ARG A 461 -16.97 1.10 -29.00
N GLY A 462 -16.09 0.79 -28.03
CA GLY A 462 -15.51 -0.55 -27.86
C GLY A 462 -16.56 -1.62 -27.54
N ILE A 463 -17.56 -1.30 -26.72
CA ILE A 463 -18.71 -2.19 -26.47
C ILE A 463 -19.45 -2.48 -27.80
N THR A 464 -19.75 -1.45 -28.60
CA THR A 464 -20.47 -1.61 -29.88
C THR A 464 -19.68 -2.46 -30.87
N ALA A 465 -18.36 -2.24 -30.98
CA ALA A 465 -17.49 -3.02 -31.85
C ALA A 465 -17.40 -4.49 -31.38
N SER A 466 -17.33 -4.72 -30.05
CA SER A 466 -17.36 -6.06 -29.46
C SER A 466 -18.70 -6.78 -29.70
N ASP A 467 -19.83 -6.07 -29.56
CA ASP A 467 -21.17 -6.64 -29.84
C ASP A 467 -21.28 -7.05 -31.33
N THR A 468 -20.71 -6.27 -32.24
CA THR A 468 -20.63 -6.61 -33.65
C THR A 468 -19.81 -7.88 -33.88
N LEU A 469 -18.64 -7.99 -33.25
CA LEU A 469 -17.78 -9.17 -33.34
C LEU A 469 -18.48 -10.42 -32.77
N ILE A 470 -19.10 -10.30 -31.59
CA ILE A 470 -19.85 -11.38 -30.94
C ILE A 470 -21.00 -11.89 -31.84
N ALA A 471 -21.76 -10.97 -32.45
CA ALA A 471 -22.83 -11.33 -33.37
C ALA A 471 -22.32 -12.08 -34.61
N MET A 472 -21.17 -11.66 -35.16
CA MET A 472 -20.53 -12.36 -36.28
C MET A 472 -20.06 -13.77 -35.90
N LEU A 473 -19.46 -13.92 -34.72
CA LEU A 473 -18.95 -15.22 -34.23
C LEU A 473 -20.08 -16.21 -33.93
N LYS A 474 -21.23 -15.73 -33.47
CA LYS A 474 -22.42 -16.55 -33.20
C LYS A 474 -23.21 -16.93 -34.45
N GLY A 475 -23.32 -16.01 -35.40
CA GLY A 475 -24.25 -16.12 -36.54
C GLY A 475 -23.63 -16.57 -37.85
N GLY A 476 -22.33 -16.96 -37.89
CA GLY A 476 -21.67 -17.33 -39.15
C GLY A 476 -21.53 -16.20 -40.16
N GLY A 477 -21.35 -14.97 -39.66
CA GLY A 477 -21.23 -13.76 -40.48
C GLY A 477 -19.93 -13.72 -41.30
N SER A 478 -19.83 -12.73 -42.17
CA SER A 478 -18.67 -12.52 -43.05
C SER A 478 -17.37 -12.32 -42.25
N MET A 479 -16.34 -13.12 -42.55
CA MET A 479 -14.98 -12.96 -41.98
C MET A 479 -14.40 -11.56 -42.20
N ALA A 480 -14.80 -10.88 -43.27
CA ALA A 480 -14.38 -9.51 -43.51
C ALA A 480 -14.91 -8.56 -42.42
N ARG A 481 -16.18 -8.62 -42.08
CA ARG A 481 -16.79 -7.80 -41.02
C ARG A 481 -16.21 -8.12 -39.63
N ALA A 482 -15.89 -9.40 -39.35
CA ALA A 482 -15.22 -9.76 -38.09
C ALA A 482 -13.81 -9.13 -38.01
N ARG A 483 -13.04 -9.14 -39.12
CA ARG A 483 -11.73 -8.47 -39.19
C ARG A 483 -11.85 -6.95 -39.00
N ASP A 484 -12.87 -6.32 -39.59
CA ASP A 484 -13.11 -4.89 -39.45
C ASP A 484 -13.45 -4.53 -37.98
N ALA A 485 -14.26 -5.34 -37.29
CA ALA A 485 -14.56 -5.15 -35.88
C ALA A 485 -13.28 -5.28 -35.00
N VAL A 486 -12.40 -6.25 -35.29
CA VAL A 486 -11.12 -6.42 -34.57
C VAL A 486 -10.21 -5.20 -34.83
N ARG A 487 -10.10 -4.72 -36.08
CA ARG A 487 -9.33 -3.51 -36.38
C ARG A 487 -9.86 -2.29 -35.65
N GLU A 488 -11.19 -2.13 -35.59
CA GLU A 488 -11.81 -1.03 -34.82
C GLU A 488 -11.50 -1.13 -33.34
N LEU A 489 -11.56 -2.32 -32.74
CA LEU A 489 -11.16 -2.54 -31.33
C LEU A 489 -9.70 -2.13 -31.09
N THR A 490 -8.78 -2.58 -31.95
CA THR A 490 -7.36 -2.19 -31.85
C THR A 490 -7.17 -0.68 -31.95
N ARG A 491 -7.91 -0.02 -32.86
CA ARG A 491 -7.88 1.45 -33.01
C ARG A 491 -8.40 2.16 -31.78
N LEU A 492 -9.48 1.67 -31.18
CA LEU A 492 -10.08 2.24 -29.97
C LEU A 492 -9.18 2.06 -28.74
N ASP A 493 -8.46 0.96 -28.65
CA ASP A 493 -7.46 0.74 -27.61
C ASP A 493 -6.32 1.76 -27.69
N GLU A 494 -5.84 2.04 -28.90
CA GLU A 494 -4.83 3.07 -29.12
C GLU A 494 -5.39 4.48 -28.86
N GLU A 495 -6.63 4.75 -29.25
CA GLU A 495 -7.32 6.02 -28.96
C GLU A 495 -7.45 6.24 -27.44
N ALA A 496 -7.81 5.20 -26.66
CA ALA A 496 -7.88 5.26 -25.20
C ALA A 496 -6.48 5.49 -24.57
N ARG A 497 -5.45 4.86 -25.13
CA ARG A 497 -4.05 5.06 -24.69
C ARG A 497 -3.63 6.52 -24.91
N ILE A 498 -3.83 7.05 -26.11
CA ILE A 498 -3.51 8.45 -26.46
C ILE A 498 -4.30 9.42 -25.58
N HIS A 499 -5.61 9.17 -25.41
CA HIS A 499 -6.45 9.99 -24.54
C HIS A 499 -5.90 10.06 -23.11
N SER A 500 -5.43 8.93 -22.58
CA SER A 500 -4.87 8.85 -21.21
C SER A 500 -3.48 9.51 -21.08
N GLU A 501 -2.73 9.65 -22.16
CA GLU A 501 -1.47 10.42 -22.19
C GLU A 501 -1.74 11.93 -22.21
N LEU A 502 -2.73 12.36 -22.98
CA LEU A 502 -3.16 13.76 -23.03
C LEU A 502 -3.88 14.20 -21.73
N HIS A 503 -4.53 13.27 -21.08
CA HIS A 503 -5.30 13.46 -19.84
C HIS A 503 -4.80 12.52 -18.74
N PRO A 504 -3.73 12.87 -18.02
CA PRO A 504 -3.12 11.99 -17.00
C PRO A 504 -4.08 11.48 -15.93
N ALA A 505 -5.13 12.23 -15.62
CA ALA A 505 -6.20 11.81 -14.71
C ALA A 505 -6.87 10.48 -15.14
N CYS A 506 -6.97 10.21 -16.44
CA CYS A 506 -7.58 9.00 -16.98
C CYS A 506 -6.64 7.78 -17.03
N ARG A 507 -5.33 7.98 -16.78
CA ARG A 507 -4.30 6.96 -16.94
C ARG A 507 -4.55 5.68 -16.14
N PRO A 508 -4.96 5.72 -14.85
CA PRO A 508 -5.24 4.51 -14.10
C PRO A 508 -6.30 3.62 -14.74
N LEU A 509 -7.37 4.21 -15.28
CA LEU A 509 -8.47 3.45 -15.90
C LEU A 509 -8.04 2.84 -17.24
N ALA A 510 -7.33 3.58 -18.07
CA ALA A 510 -6.81 3.08 -19.34
C ALA A 510 -5.80 1.93 -19.12
N LYS A 511 -4.92 2.08 -18.12
CA LYS A 511 -3.98 1.02 -17.72
C LYS A 511 -4.73 -0.23 -17.23
N MET A 512 -5.74 -0.08 -16.37
CA MET A 512 -6.50 -1.21 -15.88
C MET A 512 -7.21 -1.96 -17.01
N ALA A 513 -7.88 -1.25 -17.91
CA ALA A 513 -8.50 -1.87 -19.08
C ALA A 513 -7.49 -2.60 -19.96
N ARG A 514 -6.26 -2.07 -20.10
CA ARG A 514 -5.18 -2.75 -20.81
C ARG A 514 -4.74 -4.02 -20.10
N PHE A 515 -4.47 -3.96 -18.77
CA PHE A 515 -4.08 -5.14 -17.99
C PHE A 515 -5.16 -6.23 -18.03
N GLU A 516 -6.44 -5.85 -17.93
CA GLU A 516 -7.55 -6.80 -18.05
C GLU A 516 -7.57 -7.48 -19.43
N ARG A 517 -7.23 -6.76 -20.52
CA ARG A 517 -7.08 -7.37 -21.86
C ARG A 517 -5.87 -8.26 -21.98
N ASP A 518 -4.73 -7.85 -21.41
CA ASP A 518 -3.50 -8.64 -21.41
C ASP A 518 -3.67 -9.94 -20.59
N ASN A 519 -4.68 -10.00 -19.70
CA ASN A 519 -5.06 -11.16 -18.90
C ASN A 519 -6.17 -12.04 -19.52
N LEU A 520 -6.53 -11.83 -20.79
CA LEU A 520 -7.50 -12.69 -21.47
C LEU A 520 -6.96 -14.10 -21.63
N GLU A 521 -7.76 -15.10 -21.25
CA GLU A 521 -7.40 -16.50 -21.27
C GLU A 521 -8.14 -17.30 -22.35
N GLY A 522 -7.42 -18.27 -22.94
CA GLY A 522 -8.00 -19.22 -23.89
C GLY A 522 -7.83 -18.82 -25.35
N ALA A 523 -8.17 -19.75 -26.24
CA ALA A 523 -8.03 -19.59 -27.70
C ALA A 523 -9.36 -19.47 -28.44
N ASP A 524 -10.50 -19.67 -27.78
CA ASP A 524 -11.82 -19.54 -28.40
C ASP A 524 -12.19 -18.05 -28.60
N PRO A 525 -12.38 -17.59 -29.82
CA PRO A 525 -12.67 -16.20 -30.12
C PRO A 525 -13.96 -15.67 -29.48
N LEU A 526 -14.97 -16.51 -29.28
CA LEU A 526 -16.27 -16.05 -28.78
C LEU A 526 -16.23 -15.69 -27.28
N PRO A 527 -15.74 -16.54 -26.35
CA PRO A 527 -15.50 -16.15 -24.98
C PRO A 527 -14.56 -14.95 -24.85
N LEU A 528 -13.48 -14.88 -25.63
CA LEU A 528 -12.56 -13.74 -25.63
C LEU A 528 -13.25 -12.43 -26.01
N ALA A 529 -14.09 -12.44 -27.03
CA ALA A 529 -14.86 -11.25 -27.46
C ALA A 529 -15.88 -10.82 -26.39
N ILE A 530 -16.52 -11.79 -25.70
CA ILE A 530 -17.46 -11.51 -24.60
C ILE A 530 -16.73 -10.87 -23.42
N THR A 531 -15.56 -11.39 -23.04
CA THR A 531 -14.75 -10.83 -21.95
C THR A 531 -14.21 -9.45 -22.32
N ALA A 532 -13.70 -9.25 -23.53
CA ALA A 532 -13.24 -7.96 -24.02
C ALA A 532 -14.35 -6.89 -24.00
N ARG A 533 -15.58 -7.27 -24.36
CA ARG A 533 -16.78 -6.42 -24.20
C ARG A 533 -16.99 -6.01 -22.74
N GLY A 534 -16.84 -6.97 -21.82
CA GLY A 534 -16.94 -6.73 -20.36
C GLY A 534 -15.92 -5.72 -19.86
N ILE A 535 -14.68 -5.78 -20.36
CA ILE A 535 -13.61 -4.84 -20.02
C ILE A 535 -13.98 -3.41 -20.46
N HIS A 536 -14.48 -3.23 -21.68
CA HIS A 536 -14.96 -1.92 -22.14
C HIS A 536 -16.12 -1.42 -21.27
N ALA A 537 -17.07 -2.28 -20.91
CA ALA A 537 -18.19 -1.93 -20.04
C ALA A 537 -17.72 -1.51 -18.64
N ALA A 538 -16.75 -2.21 -18.08
CA ALA A 538 -16.13 -1.86 -16.79
C ALA A 538 -15.39 -0.51 -16.87
N CYS A 539 -14.68 -0.24 -17.96
CA CYS A 539 -14.02 1.05 -18.19
C CYS A 539 -15.03 2.22 -18.24
N VAL A 540 -16.16 2.03 -18.95
CA VAL A 540 -17.27 3.02 -18.97
C VAL A 540 -17.81 3.26 -17.56
N ALA A 541 -18.08 2.19 -16.79
CA ALA A 541 -18.61 2.29 -15.43
C ALA A 541 -17.64 3.04 -14.51
N ARG A 542 -16.36 2.73 -14.58
CA ARG A 542 -15.31 3.37 -13.78
C ARG A 542 -15.16 4.85 -14.14
N ALA A 543 -15.07 5.19 -15.44
CA ALA A 543 -14.91 6.57 -15.88
C ALA A 543 -16.12 7.44 -15.50
N ARG A 544 -17.34 6.95 -15.72
CA ARG A 544 -18.57 7.63 -15.27
C ARG A 544 -18.67 7.70 -13.75
N GLY A 545 -18.21 6.66 -13.05
CA GLY A 545 -18.14 6.64 -11.58
C GLY A 545 -17.28 7.77 -11.03
N VAL A 546 -16.07 7.99 -11.59
CA VAL A 546 -15.22 9.13 -11.21
C VAL A 546 -15.92 10.46 -11.52
N ALA A 547 -16.48 10.61 -12.73
CA ALA A 547 -17.20 11.83 -13.12
C ALA A 547 -18.38 12.15 -12.18
N GLN A 548 -19.10 11.12 -11.74
CA GLN A 548 -20.19 11.25 -10.76
C GLN A 548 -19.69 11.70 -9.39
N VAL A 549 -18.58 11.14 -8.88
CA VAL A 549 -17.99 11.58 -7.62
C VAL A 549 -17.51 13.02 -7.70
N LEU A 550 -16.88 13.43 -8.82
CA LEU A 550 -16.47 14.82 -9.03
C LEU A 550 -17.69 15.76 -9.02
N GLN A 551 -18.84 15.33 -9.55
CA GLN A 551 -20.09 16.09 -9.46
C GLN A 551 -20.61 16.17 -8.01
N GLN A 552 -20.50 15.10 -7.21
CA GLN A 552 -20.84 15.13 -5.78
C GLN A 552 -19.94 16.09 -5.01
N ILE A 553 -18.62 16.05 -5.27
CA ILE A 553 -17.66 16.99 -4.69
C ILE A 553 -18.07 18.43 -5.01
N HIS A 554 -18.41 18.73 -6.27
CA HIS A 554 -18.87 20.06 -6.66
C HIS A 554 -20.10 20.49 -5.86
N ALA A 555 -21.11 19.64 -5.75
CA ALA A 555 -22.32 19.95 -4.97
C ALA A 555 -22.01 20.18 -3.48
N LEU A 556 -21.12 19.40 -2.88
CA LEU A 556 -20.67 19.56 -1.50
C LEU A 556 -19.91 20.87 -1.28
N LEU A 557 -19.11 21.31 -2.24
CA LEU A 557 -18.36 22.57 -2.16
C LEU A 557 -19.26 23.79 -2.29
N LEU A 558 -20.32 23.73 -3.11
CA LEU A 558 -21.31 24.80 -3.26
C LEU A 558 -22.24 24.92 -2.05
N SER A 559 -22.38 23.89 -1.22
CA SER A 559 -23.24 23.89 -0.03
C SER A 559 -22.55 24.40 1.24
N ARG A 560 -21.28 24.72 1.15
CA ARG A 560 -20.44 25.32 2.20
C ARG A 560 -20.33 26.83 2.04
#